data_e580867150284c0b25ae1c311331590d
#
_entry.id   e580867150284c0b25ae1c311331590d
#
_cell.length_a   1.000
_cell.length_b   1.000
_cell.length_c   1.000
_cell.angle_alpha   90.00
_cell.angle_beta   90.00
_cell.angle_gamma   90.00
#
_symmetry.space_group_name_H-M   'P 1'
#
loop_
_entity.id
_entity.type
_entity.pdbx_description
1 polymer ?
#
loop_
_entity_poly.entity_id
_entity_poly.type
_entity_poly.pdbx_seq_one_letter_code
_entity_poly.pdbx_strand_id
1 'polypeptide(L)'
;MMFKIFNKSLLKLVVVLSIVLTISNFSLSSYASEITSSTDKVLIIYDSKKETAYNRDILNIMRTLLGRFSSDIELLKLSNYDGEINKNYYSHIFILGINENSYNNDKNTKNLISSLNSYKGTICWLGYGIENLLEHKKYNLDYVGKTNNIVSVNYRGKSYNLDEHYVFNIVESKDTSNKVIGSINDTLNKYPYIINDKNLFYVSKLDLDGVLFYIFCDSLNDIFNIKTFDKGRIFVRIEDVHAFREPKNLVEIADYLSSKNIPFTIALIPAYVNPKNHKVITLSESPEIVKAIKYMQDKGGTVILHGYTHQYKKEEVSGEGYEFWDGKKDEPLKENMKIFVKDRVLNGLRVCIENGIYPLAFEAPHYAMESEGYKELKKYFSTYIGQHQNNDKKFSTNTYPYIIRDTEEFNIFIPENLGYIDPEDKFTFQNIKENLDKLSIVRGFSGGFFFHSYLNIEYLKNTIEYLEKQNIEFMNLRDFNNWVKVDEIQIRNNGDEIIVNYDKDLDELTKSDTRFKSISNISKVLIFIVSISVLIFV
;
A
#
# COMPACT_ATOMS: atom_id res chain seq x y z
N MET A 1 -46.94 -0.73 -43.81
CA MET A 1 -46.72 -1.72 -42.72
C MET A 1 -45.25 -1.98 -42.42
N MET A 2 -44.36 -1.98 -43.38
CA MET A 2 -42.89 -2.20 -43.21
C MET A 2 -42.18 -1.09 -42.39
N PHE A 3 -42.54 0.19 -42.59
CA PHE A 3 -41.94 1.34 -41.86
C PHE A 3 -42.22 1.32 -40.34
N LYS A 4 -43.36 0.79 -39.88
CA LYS A 4 -43.68 0.67 -38.43
C LYS A 4 -42.88 -0.41 -37.71
N ILE A 5 -42.47 -1.44 -38.44
CA ILE A 5 -41.68 -2.57 -37.87
C ILE A 5 -40.23 -2.16 -37.74
N PHE A 6 -39.69 -1.41 -38.72
CA PHE A 6 -38.30 -0.90 -38.69
C PHE A 6 -38.07 0.07 -37.51
N ASN A 7 -39.04 0.94 -37.23
CA ASN A 7 -38.94 1.91 -36.12
C ASN A 7 -38.98 1.24 -34.72
N LYS A 8 -39.74 0.14 -34.56
CA LYS A 8 -39.77 -0.60 -33.27
C LYS A 8 -38.49 -1.40 -32.99
N SER A 9 -37.83 -1.90 -34.02
CA SER A 9 -36.55 -2.61 -33.87
C SER A 9 -35.40 -1.64 -33.60
N LEU A 10 -35.38 -0.48 -34.26
CA LEU A 10 -34.40 0.57 -34.02
C LEU A 10 -34.53 1.17 -32.61
N LEU A 11 -35.78 1.41 -32.15
CA LEU A 11 -36.05 1.88 -30.78
C LEU A 11 -35.58 0.88 -29.72
N LYS A 12 -35.81 -0.44 -29.94
CA LYS A 12 -35.29 -1.48 -29.05
C LYS A 12 -33.77 -1.52 -29.02
N LEU A 13 -33.11 -1.34 -30.17
CA LEU A 13 -31.64 -1.30 -30.25
C LEU A 13 -31.07 -0.11 -29.50
N VAL A 14 -31.67 1.07 -29.66
CA VAL A 14 -31.27 2.31 -28.96
C VAL A 14 -31.47 2.18 -27.45
N VAL A 15 -32.60 1.58 -27.00
CA VAL A 15 -32.86 1.34 -25.58
C VAL A 15 -31.87 0.33 -25.00
N VAL A 16 -31.54 -0.75 -25.71
CA VAL A 16 -30.54 -1.74 -25.28
C VAL A 16 -29.14 -1.09 -25.23
N LEU A 17 -28.75 -0.29 -26.24
CA LEU A 17 -27.47 0.43 -26.22
C LEU A 17 -27.41 1.45 -25.08
N SER A 18 -28.49 2.18 -24.80
CA SER A 18 -28.51 3.14 -23.67
C SER A 18 -28.45 2.44 -22.31
N ILE A 19 -29.07 1.28 -22.17
CA ILE A 19 -28.99 0.46 -20.95
C ILE A 19 -27.56 -0.10 -20.77
N VAL A 20 -26.92 -0.59 -21.85
CA VAL A 20 -25.53 -1.06 -21.82
C VAL A 20 -24.57 0.09 -21.48
N LEU A 21 -24.76 1.27 -22.04
CA LEU A 21 -23.96 2.47 -21.73
C LEU A 21 -24.20 2.98 -20.30
N THR A 22 -25.41 2.88 -19.76
CA THR A 22 -25.67 3.26 -18.36
C THR A 22 -25.09 2.23 -17.39
N ILE A 23 -25.14 0.95 -17.70
CA ILE A 23 -24.54 -0.10 -16.88
C ILE A 23 -23.01 0.00 -16.89
N SER A 24 -22.38 0.32 -18.03
CA SER A 24 -20.93 0.52 -18.11
C SER A 24 -20.44 1.78 -17.35
N ASN A 25 -21.27 2.83 -17.25
CA ASN A 25 -20.96 4.02 -16.47
C ASN A 25 -21.21 3.85 -14.96
N PHE A 26 -22.09 2.92 -14.55
CA PHE A 26 -22.32 2.65 -13.12
C PHE A 26 -21.24 1.79 -12.47
N SER A 27 -20.46 1.04 -13.26
CA SER A 27 -19.36 0.21 -12.72
C SER A 27 -18.07 0.95 -12.46
N LEU A 28 -17.90 2.18 -12.97
CA LEU A 28 -16.66 2.96 -12.86
C LEU A 28 -16.59 3.93 -11.68
N SER A 29 -17.71 4.27 -11.03
CA SER A 29 -17.71 5.29 -9.96
C SER A 29 -17.81 4.74 -8.53
N SER A 30 -17.87 3.42 -8.35
CA SER A 30 -18.13 2.78 -7.04
C SER A 30 -16.89 2.51 -6.19
N TYR A 31 -15.68 2.53 -6.75
CA TYR A 31 -14.49 2.02 -6.05
C TYR A 31 -13.67 3.06 -5.29
N ALA A 32 -13.83 4.35 -5.59
CA ALA A 32 -13.12 5.42 -4.87
C ALA A 32 -13.75 5.78 -3.52
N SER A 33 -15.00 5.33 -3.24
CA SER A 33 -15.76 5.78 -2.06
C SER A 33 -15.69 4.84 -0.85
N GLU A 34 -15.07 3.66 -0.95
CA GLU A 34 -15.17 2.64 0.11
C GLU A 34 -14.12 2.70 1.22
N ILE A 35 -13.21 3.67 1.20
CA ILE A 35 -12.31 3.89 2.34
C ILE A 35 -12.48 5.34 2.81
N THR A 36 -13.65 5.64 3.35
CA THR A 36 -13.79 6.81 4.24
C THR A 36 -12.89 6.57 5.44
N SER A 37 -12.04 7.53 5.78
CA SER A 37 -11.30 7.52 7.04
C SER A 37 -12.30 7.21 8.16
N SER A 38 -12.11 6.07 8.82
CA SER A 38 -12.91 5.72 9.98
C SER A 38 -12.78 6.84 11.02
N THR A 39 -13.88 7.26 11.61
CA THR A 39 -13.87 8.18 12.75
C THR A 39 -13.37 7.49 14.03
N ASP A 40 -12.97 6.23 13.92
CA ASP A 40 -12.44 5.45 15.02
C ASP A 40 -11.12 6.03 15.52
N LYS A 41 -11.03 6.18 16.83
CA LYS A 41 -9.81 6.58 17.53
C LYS A 41 -9.21 5.38 18.20
N VAL A 42 -7.93 5.16 17.95
CA VAL A 42 -7.20 3.98 18.40
C VAL A 42 -6.15 4.36 19.42
N LEU A 43 -6.13 3.66 20.56
CA LEU A 43 -5.05 3.73 21.53
C LEU A 43 -4.24 2.44 21.49
N ILE A 44 -2.93 2.56 21.31
CA ILE A 44 -1.98 1.46 21.43
C ILE A 44 -1.24 1.61 22.76
N ILE A 45 -1.43 0.66 23.68
CA ILE A 45 -0.72 0.61 24.95
C ILE A 45 0.36 -0.47 24.86
N TYR A 46 1.57 -0.12 25.25
CA TYR A 46 2.70 -1.03 25.22
C TYR A 46 3.54 -0.96 26.48
N ASP A 47 4.07 -2.10 26.90
CA ASP A 47 5.06 -2.19 27.96
C ASP A 47 6.44 -2.53 27.39
N SER A 48 7.38 -1.62 27.55
CA SER A 48 8.76 -1.79 27.12
C SER A 48 9.68 -1.32 28.25
N LYS A 49 10.21 -2.25 29.01
CA LYS A 49 11.21 -1.98 30.07
C LYS A 49 12.58 -1.60 29.51
N LYS A 50 12.89 -2.04 28.27
CA LYS A 50 14.07 -1.62 27.50
C LYS A 50 13.59 -1.24 26.11
N GLU A 51 13.89 -0.03 25.68
CA GLU A 51 13.74 0.37 24.27
C GLU A 51 14.80 -0.35 23.45
N THR A 52 14.47 -1.50 22.91
CA THR A 52 15.27 -2.17 21.88
C THR A 52 14.87 -1.63 20.51
N ALA A 53 15.75 -1.75 19.50
CA ALA A 53 15.40 -1.45 18.11
C ALA A 53 14.13 -2.22 17.71
N TYR A 54 14.10 -3.52 18.01
CA TYR A 54 12.97 -4.42 17.74
C TYR A 54 11.62 -3.90 18.29
N ASN A 55 11.60 -3.39 19.53
CA ASN A 55 10.35 -2.88 20.12
C ASN A 55 9.85 -1.61 19.41
N ARG A 56 10.76 -0.73 18.94
CA ARG A 56 10.38 0.45 18.15
C ARG A 56 9.83 0.06 16.79
N ASP A 57 10.45 -0.90 16.13
CA ASP A 57 10.01 -1.41 14.84
C ASP A 57 8.58 -1.97 14.93
N ILE A 58 8.27 -2.75 15.98
CA ILE A 58 6.92 -3.23 16.26
C ILE A 58 5.92 -2.09 16.37
N LEU A 59 6.24 -1.04 17.12
CA LEU A 59 5.34 0.10 17.31
C LEU A 59 5.10 0.86 16.01
N ASN A 60 6.15 1.09 15.22
CA ASN A 60 6.05 1.77 13.93
C ASN A 60 5.22 0.93 12.94
N ILE A 61 5.48 -0.37 12.86
CA ILE A 61 4.71 -1.29 12.00
C ILE A 61 3.24 -1.31 12.42
N MET A 62 2.94 -1.47 13.71
CA MET A 62 1.57 -1.51 14.21
C MET A 62 0.83 -0.20 13.95
N ARG A 63 1.47 0.95 14.21
CA ARG A 63 0.86 2.27 13.94
C ARG A 63 0.55 2.44 12.45
N THR A 64 1.49 2.09 11.57
CA THR A 64 1.28 2.19 10.13
C THR A 64 0.21 1.21 9.65
N LEU A 65 0.26 -0.05 10.10
CA LEU A 65 -0.73 -1.07 9.77
C LEU A 65 -2.16 -0.63 10.10
N LEU A 66 -2.36 -0.07 11.30
CA LEU A 66 -3.67 0.40 11.76
C LEU A 66 -4.15 1.66 11.02
N GLY A 67 -3.27 2.36 10.30
CA GLY A 67 -3.61 3.48 9.43
C GLY A 67 -4.58 3.14 8.28
N ARG A 68 -4.81 1.86 7.99
CA ARG A 68 -5.93 1.44 7.13
C ARG A 68 -7.30 1.70 7.79
N PHE A 69 -7.36 1.62 9.11
CA PHE A 69 -8.59 1.58 9.89
C PHE A 69 -8.87 2.87 10.66
N SER A 70 -7.83 3.65 10.95
CA SER A 70 -7.94 4.90 11.71
C SER A 70 -6.84 5.86 11.32
N SER A 71 -7.19 7.15 11.21
CA SER A 71 -6.23 8.26 11.06
C SER A 71 -5.80 8.86 12.41
N ASP A 72 -6.45 8.48 13.51
CA ASP A 72 -6.19 8.98 14.87
C ASP A 72 -5.68 7.83 15.75
N ILE A 73 -4.37 7.63 15.77
CA ILE A 73 -3.71 6.54 16.49
C ILE A 73 -2.73 7.13 17.50
N GLU A 74 -2.99 6.87 18.77
CA GLU A 74 -2.15 7.31 19.88
C GLU A 74 -1.34 6.15 20.46
N LEU A 75 -0.07 6.41 20.79
CA LEU A 75 0.82 5.47 21.44
C LEU A 75 1.00 5.86 22.90
N LEU A 76 0.72 4.94 23.82
CA LEU A 76 0.88 5.16 25.25
C LEU A 76 1.77 4.08 25.88
N LYS A 77 2.92 4.51 26.40
CA LYS A 77 3.76 3.62 27.19
C LYS A 77 3.12 3.38 28.56
N LEU A 78 3.01 2.12 28.99
CA LEU A 78 2.38 1.76 30.27
C LEU A 78 2.97 2.51 31.47
N SER A 79 4.29 2.80 31.46
CA SER A 79 4.93 3.58 32.53
C SER A 79 4.40 5.01 32.66
N ASN A 80 3.80 5.55 31.59
CA ASN A 80 3.23 6.91 31.56
C ASN A 80 1.72 6.90 31.77
N TYR A 81 1.14 5.71 32.03
CA TYR A 81 -0.28 5.59 32.28
C TYR A 81 -0.65 6.17 33.66
N ASP A 82 -1.47 7.20 33.67
CA ASP A 82 -1.89 7.95 34.88
C ASP A 82 -3.05 7.34 35.64
N GLY A 83 -3.65 6.26 35.12
CA GLY A 83 -4.78 5.55 35.70
C GLY A 83 -6.14 5.88 35.11
N GLU A 84 -6.19 6.76 34.09
CA GLU A 84 -7.44 7.08 33.41
C GLU A 84 -7.34 6.84 31.89
N ILE A 85 -8.31 6.12 31.34
CA ILE A 85 -8.56 6.07 29.89
C ILE A 85 -9.82 6.88 29.63
N ASN A 86 -9.76 7.85 28.73
CA ASN A 86 -10.97 8.50 28.27
C ASN A 86 -11.83 7.51 27.47
N LYS A 87 -12.75 6.84 28.18
CA LYS A 87 -13.56 5.73 27.69
C LYS A 87 -14.50 6.08 26.55
N ASN A 88 -14.78 7.37 26.37
CA ASN A 88 -15.65 7.87 25.29
C ASN A 88 -14.85 8.41 24.11
N TYR A 89 -13.53 8.49 24.24
CA TYR A 89 -12.66 9.04 23.19
C TYR A 89 -12.17 7.96 22.25
N TYR A 90 -11.69 6.83 22.79
CA TYR A 90 -11.18 5.73 21.96
C TYR A 90 -12.29 4.71 21.68
N SER A 91 -12.39 4.27 20.42
CA SER A 91 -13.26 3.16 20.00
C SER A 91 -12.57 1.81 20.16
N HIS A 92 -11.25 1.79 19.97
CA HIS A 92 -10.41 0.59 20.04
C HIS A 92 -9.17 0.81 20.90
N ILE A 93 -8.83 -0.17 21.71
CA ILE A 93 -7.61 -0.20 22.52
C ILE A 93 -6.82 -1.47 22.16
N PHE A 94 -5.59 -1.30 21.67
CA PHE A 94 -4.66 -2.38 21.40
C PHE A 94 -3.65 -2.47 22.55
N ILE A 95 -3.51 -3.65 23.14
CA ILE A 95 -2.55 -3.92 24.21
C ILE A 95 -1.46 -4.83 23.65
N LEU A 96 -0.22 -4.34 23.57
CA LEU A 96 0.89 -5.08 23.00
C LEU A 96 1.72 -5.75 24.09
N GLY A 97 1.51 -7.04 24.29
CA GLY A 97 2.32 -7.92 25.13
C GLY A 97 3.54 -8.43 24.38
N ILE A 98 4.54 -7.56 24.17
CA ILE A 98 5.70 -7.83 23.30
C ILE A 98 6.67 -8.83 23.96
N ASN A 99 6.86 -8.73 25.26
CA ASN A 99 7.83 -9.52 26.00
C ASN A 99 7.17 -10.34 27.11
N GLU A 100 7.81 -11.43 27.51
CA GLU A 100 7.34 -12.33 28.56
C GLU A 100 7.08 -11.63 29.91
N ASN A 101 7.82 -10.58 30.21
CA ASN A 101 7.65 -9.76 31.42
C ASN A 101 6.79 -8.52 31.21
N SER A 102 6.07 -8.43 30.10
CA SER A 102 5.09 -7.36 29.86
C SER A 102 3.93 -7.50 30.85
N TYR A 103 3.44 -6.36 31.29
CA TYR A 103 2.26 -6.29 32.18
C TYR A 103 2.40 -7.09 33.48
N ASN A 104 3.59 -7.01 34.12
CA ASN A 104 3.74 -7.55 35.47
C ASN A 104 2.72 -6.93 36.43
N ASN A 105 2.38 -7.63 37.50
CA ASN A 105 1.39 -7.22 38.50
C ASN A 105 1.82 -5.98 39.34
N ASP A 106 2.28 -4.92 38.66
CA ASP A 106 2.63 -3.63 39.27
C ASP A 106 1.41 -2.68 39.31
N LYS A 107 1.59 -1.48 39.91
CA LYS A 107 0.55 -0.50 40.07
C LYS A 107 -0.06 -0.06 38.73
N ASN A 108 0.75 0.19 37.71
CA ASN A 108 0.27 0.69 36.41
C ASN A 108 -0.53 -0.39 35.69
N THR A 109 -0.08 -1.63 35.71
CA THR A 109 -0.83 -2.79 35.19
C THR A 109 -2.18 -2.93 35.89
N LYS A 110 -2.22 -2.88 37.22
CA LYS A 110 -3.49 -2.94 37.99
C LYS A 110 -4.46 -1.84 37.63
N ASN A 111 -3.98 -0.60 37.51
CA ASN A 111 -4.78 0.54 37.08
C ASN A 111 -5.32 0.35 35.66
N LEU A 112 -4.48 -0.10 34.74
CA LEU A 112 -4.88 -0.40 33.35
C LEU A 112 -5.99 -1.45 33.33
N ILE A 113 -5.80 -2.59 34.01
CA ILE A 113 -6.79 -3.68 34.07
C ILE A 113 -8.12 -3.18 34.64
N SER A 114 -8.07 -2.36 35.69
CA SER A 114 -9.29 -1.74 36.27
C SER A 114 -10.03 -0.88 35.25
N SER A 115 -9.29 -0.09 34.46
CA SER A 115 -9.89 0.75 33.41
C SER A 115 -10.47 -0.09 32.27
N LEU A 116 -9.76 -1.13 31.82
CA LEU A 116 -10.23 -2.04 30.76
C LEU A 116 -11.49 -2.82 31.18
N ASN A 117 -11.62 -3.19 32.45
CA ASN A 117 -12.82 -3.88 32.96
C ASN A 117 -14.10 -3.07 32.81
N SER A 118 -14.01 -1.75 32.86
CA SER A 118 -15.15 -0.84 32.71
C SER A 118 -15.29 -0.25 31.30
N TYR A 119 -14.31 -0.53 30.41
CA TYR A 119 -14.32 -0.04 29.03
C TYR A 119 -15.35 -0.79 28.18
N LYS A 120 -16.08 -0.06 27.31
CA LYS A 120 -17.17 -0.58 26.47
C LYS A 120 -16.77 -0.78 25.02
N GLY A 121 -15.75 -0.05 24.55
CA GLY A 121 -15.21 -0.21 23.18
C GLY A 121 -14.45 -1.51 23.01
N THR A 122 -13.88 -1.72 21.84
CA THR A 122 -13.14 -2.93 21.50
C THR A 122 -11.76 -2.95 22.14
N ILE A 123 -11.42 -4.06 22.77
CA ILE A 123 -10.07 -4.37 23.28
C ILE A 123 -9.45 -5.42 22.38
N CYS A 124 -8.24 -5.20 21.91
CA CYS A 124 -7.43 -6.18 21.21
C CYS A 124 -6.15 -6.42 22.02
N TRP A 125 -6.04 -7.59 22.65
CA TRP A 125 -4.85 -7.95 23.41
C TRP A 125 -3.99 -8.93 22.61
N LEU A 126 -2.70 -8.59 22.41
CA LEU A 126 -1.76 -9.37 21.61
C LEU A 126 -0.61 -9.91 22.48
N GLY A 127 -0.46 -11.21 22.55
CA GLY A 127 0.66 -11.88 23.20
C GLY A 127 0.57 -11.96 24.73
N TYR A 128 1.66 -11.55 25.38
CA TYR A 128 1.88 -11.76 26.81
C TYR A 128 1.02 -10.88 27.73
N GLY A 129 0.80 -11.36 28.96
CA GLY A 129 0.20 -10.59 30.06
C GLY A 129 -1.32 -10.63 30.14
N ILE A 130 -2.00 -11.37 29.27
CA ILE A 130 -3.48 -11.49 29.21
C ILE A 130 -4.05 -12.07 30.51
N GLU A 131 -3.30 -12.91 31.23
CA GLU A 131 -3.69 -13.52 32.49
C GLU A 131 -4.16 -12.48 33.52
N ASN A 132 -3.51 -11.31 33.56
CA ASN A 132 -3.90 -10.23 34.47
C ASN A 132 -5.32 -9.70 34.20
N LEU A 133 -5.75 -9.66 32.94
CA LEU A 133 -7.11 -9.24 32.58
C LEU A 133 -8.14 -10.33 32.91
N LEU A 134 -7.78 -11.60 32.68
CA LEU A 134 -8.67 -12.75 32.83
C LEU A 134 -8.94 -13.11 34.30
N GLU A 135 -8.05 -12.76 35.24
CA GLU A 135 -8.26 -12.93 36.68
C GLU A 135 -9.55 -12.28 37.18
N HIS A 136 -10.01 -11.20 36.59
CA HIS A 136 -11.23 -10.47 36.96
C HIS A 136 -12.54 -11.16 36.50
N LYS A 137 -12.46 -12.29 35.81
CA LYS A 137 -13.61 -13.14 35.41
C LYS A 137 -14.71 -12.41 34.62
N LYS A 138 -14.39 -11.29 33.97
CA LYS A 138 -15.30 -10.59 33.06
C LYS A 138 -15.54 -11.38 31.79
N TYR A 139 -14.51 -12.10 31.35
CA TYR A 139 -14.47 -12.89 30.12
C TYR A 139 -14.58 -14.37 30.41
N ASN A 140 -15.17 -15.14 29.48
CA ASN A 140 -15.31 -16.58 29.56
C ASN A 140 -14.09 -17.29 28.96
N LEU A 141 -12.91 -16.79 29.28
CA LEU A 141 -11.61 -17.30 28.86
C LEU A 141 -10.76 -17.66 30.09
N ASP A 142 -10.01 -18.73 29.99
CA ASP A 142 -8.96 -19.10 30.96
C ASP A 142 -7.60 -19.07 30.31
N TYR A 143 -6.62 -18.49 31.01
CA TYR A 143 -5.23 -18.62 30.63
C TYR A 143 -4.69 -20.00 31.10
N VAL A 144 -4.18 -20.79 30.13
CA VAL A 144 -3.73 -22.17 30.39
C VAL A 144 -2.22 -22.24 30.56
N GLY A 145 -1.48 -21.32 29.94
CA GLY A 145 -0.01 -21.31 29.99
C GLY A 145 0.62 -20.99 28.63
N LYS A 146 1.82 -21.52 28.41
CA LYS A 146 2.61 -21.29 27.18
C LYS A 146 2.96 -22.61 26.53
N THR A 147 3.08 -22.60 25.21
CA THR A 147 3.60 -23.75 24.45
C THR A 147 4.45 -23.27 23.27
N ASN A 148 5.44 -24.07 22.90
CA ASN A 148 6.27 -23.89 21.69
C ASN A 148 6.18 -25.08 20.73
N ASN A 149 5.20 -25.97 20.95
CA ASN A 149 5.04 -27.20 20.16
C ASN A 149 4.01 -27.04 19.01
N ILE A 150 3.63 -25.82 18.68
CA ILE A 150 2.68 -25.56 17.61
C ILE A 150 3.34 -25.81 16.26
N VAL A 151 2.66 -26.58 15.41
CA VAL A 151 3.15 -26.98 14.08
C VAL A 151 2.34 -26.36 12.94
N SER A 152 1.12 -25.90 13.21
CA SER A 152 0.28 -25.31 12.17
C SER A 152 -0.72 -24.31 12.74
N VAL A 153 -1.20 -23.43 11.84
CA VAL A 153 -2.31 -22.52 12.10
C VAL A 153 -3.43 -22.79 11.09
N ASN A 154 -4.67 -22.88 11.57
CA ASN A 154 -5.87 -23.01 10.74
C ASN A 154 -6.62 -21.70 10.70
N TYR A 155 -6.91 -21.23 9.50
CA TYR A 155 -7.63 -19.98 9.28
C TYR A 155 -8.53 -20.09 8.04
N ARG A 156 -9.81 -19.68 8.16
CA ARG A 156 -10.80 -19.68 7.08
C ARG A 156 -10.83 -21.00 6.28
N GLY A 157 -10.76 -22.13 6.98
CA GLY A 157 -10.83 -23.46 6.38
C GLY A 157 -9.54 -23.97 5.72
N LYS A 158 -8.46 -23.20 5.76
CA LYS A 158 -7.12 -23.60 5.30
C LYS A 158 -6.20 -23.87 6.48
N SER A 159 -5.24 -24.76 6.30
CA SER A 159 -4.17 -25.05 7.25
C SER A 159 -2.83 -24.60 6.67
N TYR A 160 -2.04 -23.91 7.49
CA TYR A 160 -0.71 -23.42 7.14
C TYR A 160 0.30 -23.98 8.13
N ASN A 161 1.37 -24.57 7.63
CA ASN A 161 2.46 -25.04 8.46
C ASN A 161 3.25 -23.84 9.01
N LEU A 162 3.80 -24.02 10.21
CA LEU A 162 4.70 -23.06 10.83
C LEU A 162 6.10 -23.67 10.85
N ASP A 163 7.03 -23.04 10.15
CA ASP A 163 8.40 -23.52 9.99
C ASP A 163 9.29 -23.14 11.18
N GLU A 164 8.83 -22.20 12.01
CA GLU A 164 9.55 -21.68 13.18
C GLU A 164 8.91 -22.13 14.49
N HIS A 165 9.74 -22.29 15.51
CA HIS A 165 9.29 -22.59 16.87
C HIS A 165 8.92 -21.32 17.61
N TYR A 166 7.66 -20.95 17.54
CA TYR A 166 7.09 -19.80 18.25
C TYR A 166 6.60 -20.18 19.64
N VAL A 167 6.72 -19.25 20.58
CA VAL A 167 6.05 -19.36 21.88
C VAL A 167 4.69 -18.70 21.80
N PHE A 168 3.63 -19.47 22.03
CA PHE A 168 2.25 -19.01 22.08
C PHE A 168 1.75 -18.96 23.52
N ASN A 169 0.99 -17.92 23.86
CA ASN A 169 0.27 -17.81 25.11
C ASN A 169 -1.13 -18.38 24.92
N ILE A 170 -1.43 -19.45 25.60
CA ILE A 170 -2.65 -20.22 25.36
C ILE A 170 -3.78 -19.76 26.27
N VAL A 171 -4.93 -19.50 25.64
CA VAL A 171 -6.21 -19.36 26.33
C VAL A 171 -7.18 -20.42 25.84
N GLU A 172 -8.07 -20.86 26.73
CA GLU A 172 -9.18 -21.74 26.38
C GLU A 172 -10.52 -21.03 26.62
N SER A 173 -11.51 -21.40 25.82
CA SER A 173 -12.85 -20.89 25.97
C SER A 173 -13.68 -21.77 26.90
N LYS A 174 -14.38 -21.18 27.85
CA LYS A 174 -15.39 -21.84 28.69
C LYS A 174 -16.77 -21.89 28.04
N ASP A 175 -16.95 -21.13 26.98
CA ASP A 175 -18.25 -20.93 26.35
C ASP A 175 -18.16 -21.17 24.84
N THR A 176 -19.06 -22.01 24.35
CA THR A 176 -19.17 -22.30 22.90
C THR A 176 -19.70 -21.10 22.09
N SER A 177 -20.22 -20.06 22.76
CA SER A 177 -20.63 -18.81 22.08
C SER A 177 -19.44 -17.93 21.68
N ASN A 178 -18.24 -18.16 22.22
CA ASN A 178 -17.04 -17.42 21.87
C ASN A 178 -16.61 -17.75 20.45
N LYS A 179 -16.34 -16.71 19.65
CA LYS A 179 -15.95 -16.85 18.25
C LYS A 179 -14.45 -17.09 18.12
N VAL A 180 -14.05 -18.33 17.81
CA VAL A 180 -12.68 -18.64 17.40
C VAL A 180 -12.51 -18.23 15.92
N ILE A 181 -11.69 -17.23 15.66
CA ILE A 181 -11.42 -16.67 14.32
C ILE A 181 -10.32 -17.47 13.62
N GLY A 182 -9.28 -17.85 14.36
CA GLY A 182 -8.19 -18.72 13.91
C GLY A 182 -7.75 -19.66 15.01
N SER A 183 -7.21 -20.83 14.67
CA SER A 183 -6.73 -21.82 15.64
C SER A 183 -5.34 -22.31 15.31
N ILE A 184 -4.56 -22.65 16.33
CA ILE A 184 -3.24 -23.25 16.25
C ILE A 184 -3.29 -24.69 16.76
N ASN A 185 -2.45 -25.53 16.19
CA ASN A 185 -2.45 -26.95 16.53
C ASN A 185 -1.02 -27.41 16.87
N ASP A 186 -0.91 -28.18 17.93
CA ASP A 186 0.19 -29.10 18.14
C ASP A 186 -0.18 -30.49 17.57
N THR A 187 0.59 -31.53 17.88
CA THR A 187 0.34 -32.89 17.40
C THR A 187 -0.92 -33.54 18.00
N LEU A 188 -1.44 -33.03 19.11
CA LEU A 188 -2.53 -33.63 19.88
C LEU A 188 -3.70 -32.67 20.12
N ASN A 189 -3.42 -31.40 20.25
CA ASN A 189 -4.38 -30.40 20.72
C ASN A 189 -4.58 -29.27 19.73
N LYS A 190 -5.74 -28.61 19.86
CA LYS A 190 -6.11 -27.45 19.09
C LYS A 190 -6.47 -26.32 20.05
N TYR A 191 -5.85 -25.14 19.85
CA TYR A 191 -6.06 -23.95 20.68
C TYR A 191 -6.49 -22.75 19.83
N PRO A 192 -7.17 -21.75 20.39
CA PRO A 192 -7.39 -20.49 19.69
C PRO A 192 -6.08 -19.77 19.40
N TYR A 193 -5.89 -19.35 18.13
CA TYR A 193 -4.90 -18.33 17.77
C TYR A 193 -5.46 -16.93 17.96
N ILE A 194 -6.67 -16.71 17.41
CA ILE A 194 -7.43 -15.48 17.60
C ILE A 194 -8.84 -15.86 18.08
N ILE A 195 -9.25 -15.28 19.19
CA ILE A 195 -10.57 -15.51 19.77
C ILE A 195 -11.23 -14.20 20.18
N ASN A 196 -12.54 -14.13 19.97
CA ASN A 196 -13.37 -13.02 20.44
C ASN A 196 -14.33 -13.50 21.53
N ASP A 197 -14.28 -12.84 22.67
CA ASP A 197 -15.27 -12.93 23.74
C ASP A 197 -15.77 -11.53 24.12
N LYS A 198 -17.04 -11.27 23.87
CA LYS A 198 -17.66 -9.95 24.07
C LYS A 198 -16.92 -8.85 23.28
N ASN A 199 -16.36 -7.87 23.98
CA ASN A 199 -15.58 -6.78 23.41
C ASN A 199 -14.06 -7.04 23.41
N LEU A 200 -13.60 -8.23 23.82
CA LEU A 200 -12.20 -8.62 23.82
C LEU A 200 -11.88 -9.49 22.61
N PHE A 201 -10.92 -9.06 21.80
CA PHE A 201 -10.19 -9.90 20.86
C PHE A 201 -8.83 -10.24 21.48
N TYR A 202 -8.52 -11.51 21.53
CA TYR A 202 -7.22 -11.98 21.99
C TYR A 202 -6.47 -12.69 20.87
N VAL A 203 -5.20 -12.33 20.69
CA VAL A 203 -4.25 -12.95 19.74
C VAL A 203 -3.13 -13.58 20.55
N SER A 204 -2.95 -14.90 20.45
CA SER A 204 -2.06 -15.68 21.33
C SER A 204 -0.57 -15.37 21.14
N LYS A 205 -0.19 -14.80 20.00
CA LYS A 205 1.16 -14.31 19.69
C LYS A 205 1.08 -13.14 18.72
N LEU A 206 1.79 -12.07 19.02
CA LEU A 206 2.06 -11.01 18.06
C LEU A 206 3.25 -11.43 17.18
N ASP A 207 3.02 -11.50 15.89
CA ASP A 207 4.03 -11.66 14.86
C ASP A 207 3.85 -10.62 13.77
N LEU A 208 4.92 -10.14 13.17
CA LEU A 208 4.90 -9.06 12.19
C LEU A 208 5.48 -9.48 10.83
N ASP A 209 5.66 -10.77 10.63
CA ASP A 209 6.01 -11.38 9.36
C ASP A 209 5.34 -12.75 9.20
N GLY A 210 5.57 -13.39 8.06
CA GLY A 210 5.06 -14.73 7.80
C GLY A 210 3.52 -14.84 7.81
N VAL A 211 3.04 -16.07 7.87
CA VAL A 211 1.60 -16.39 7.77
C VAL A 211 0.78 -15.83 8.93
N LEU A 212 1.36 -15.79 10.13
CA LEU A 212 0.69 -15.27 11.32
C LEU A 212 0.39 -13.78 11.19
N PHE A 213 1.29 -13.01 10.59
CA PHE A 213 1.08 -11.60 10.28
C PHE A 213 -0.11 -11.39 9.34
N TYR A 214 -0.18 -12.13 8.23
CA TYR A 214 -1.29 -11.99 7.28
C TYR A 214 -2.63 -12.40 7.89
N ILE A 215 -2.65 -13.44 8.74
CA ILE A 215 -3.87 -13.83 9.47
C ILE A 215 -4.28 -12.73 10.45
N PHE A 216 -3.34 -12.13 11.17
CA PHE A 216 -3.62 -10.98 12.04
C PHE A 216 -4.15 -9.79 11.22
N CYS A 217 -3.51 -9.45 10.10
CA CYS A 217 -3.98 -8.38 9.21
C CYS A 217 -5.41 -8.62 8.70
N ASP A 218 -5.76 -9.85 8.30
CA ASP A 218 -7.13 -10.14 7.89
C ASP A 218 -8.12 -10.03 9.06
N SER A 219 -7.73 -10.46 10.27
CA SER A 219 -8.58 -10.38 11.46
C SER A 219 -8.90 -8.96 11.89
N LEU A 220 -8.10 -7.97 11.50
CA LEU A 220 -8.39 -6.56 11.73
C LEU A 220 -9.69 -6.11 11.05
N ASN A 221 -10.08 -6.72 9.92
CA ASN A 221 -11.39 -6.48 9.33
C ASN A 221 -12.54 -6.90 10.27
N ASP A 222 -12.38 -8.01 11.01
CA ASP A 222 -13.36 -8.44 12.01
C ASP A 222 -13.31 -7.53 13.27
N ILE A 223 -12.12 -7.14 13.73
CA ILE A 223 -11.92 -6.27 14.90
C ILE A 223 -12.54 -4.88 14.67
N PHE A 224 -12.39 -4.32 13.47
CA PHE A 224 -12.97 -3.03 13.09
C PHE A 224 -14.35 -3.14 12.45
N ASN A 225 -14.90 -4.37 12.36
CA ASN A 225 -16.22 -4.65 11.76
C ASN A 225 -16.35 -4.10 10.31
N ILE A 226 -15.28 -4.23 9.53
CA ILE A 226 -15.23 -3.79 8.13
C ILE A 226 -15.62 -4.95 7.21
N LYS A 227 -16.58 -4.70 6.33
CA LYS A 227 -16.93 -5.62 5.25
C LYS A 227 -16.00 -5.40 4.07
N THR A 228 -15.27 -6.42 3.67
CA THR A 228 -14.38 -6.39 2.52
C THR A 228 -14.74 -7.50 1.54
N PHE A 229 -14.40 -7.29 0.26
CA PHE A 229 -14.51 -8.31 -0.77
C PHE A 229 -13.27 -9.21 -0.74
N ASP A 230 -13.41 -10.46 -1.19
CA ASP A 230 -12.28 -11.41 -1.24
C ASP A 230 -11.33 -11.14 -2.43
N LYS A 231 -11.70 -10.25 -3.38
CA LYS A 231 -10.90 -9.94 -4.57
C LYS A 231 -9.71 -9.04 -4.21
N GLY A 232 -8.50 -9.47 -4.58
CA GLY A 232 -7.27 -8.69 -4.40
C GLY A 232 -7.06 -7.66 -5.51
N ARG A 233 -6.21 -6.64 -5.25
CA ARG A 233 -5.81 -5.63 -6.23
C ARG A 233 -4.30 -5.56 -6.35
N ILE A 234 -3.78 -5.64 -7.58
CA ILE A 234 -2.35 -5.68 -7.86
C ILE A 234 -1.98 -4.59 -8.86
N PHE A 235 -0.95 -3.78 -8.57
CA PHE A 235 -0.36 -2.89 -9.56
C PHE A 235 0.87 -3.53 -10.23
N VAL A 236 1.14 -3.10 -11.46
CA VAL A 236 2.33 -3.44 -12.22
C VAL A 236 3.21 -2.20 -12.33
N ARG A 237 4.50 -2.31 -11.99
CA ARG A 237 5.44 -1.21 -12.08
C ARG A 237 6.60 -1.55 -12.99
N ILE A 238 6.94 -0.63 -13.89
CA ILE A 238 8.14 -0.69 -14.74
C ILE A 238 9.20 0.17 -14.07
N GLU A 239 10.26 -0.51 -13.63
CA GLU A 239 11.26 0.03 -12.71
C GLU A 239 12.42 0.70 -13.43
N ASP A 240 13.07 1.66 -12.76
CA ASP A 240 14.35 2.28 -13.12
C ASP A 240 14.38 2.85 -14.53
N VAL A 241 13.31 3.49 -14.96
CA VAL A 241 13.27 4.15 -16.28
C VAL A 241 14.09 5.44 -16.21
N HIS A 242 15.15 5.54 -17.01
CA HIS A 242 16.05 6.69 -17.04
C HIS A 242 16.59 6.95 -18.45
N ALA A 243 17.35 8.03 -18.63
CA ALA A 243 17.85 8.52 -19.91
C ALA A 243 18.62 7.51 -20.79
N PHE A 244 19.13 6.41 -20.23
CA PHE A 244 19.91 5.39 -20.92
C PHE A 244 19.18 4.04 -21.08
N ARG A 245 17.88 3.98 -20.79
CA ARG A 245 17.12 2.76 -21.11
C ARG A 245 16.88 2.64 -22.61
N GLU A 246 16.66 1.42 -23.08
CA GLU A 246 16.38 1.15 -24.50
C GLU A 246 14.92 1.52 -24.82
N PRO A 247 14.66 2.54 -25.68
CA PRO A 247 13.29 3.00 -25.98
C PRO A 247 12.40 1.89 -26.54
N LYS A 248 12.97 0.98 -27.35
CA LYS A 248 12.23 -0.13 -27.97
C LYS A 248 11.61 -1.06 -26.91
N ASN A 249 12.35 -1.36 -25.85
CA ASN A 249 11.85 -2.22 -24.78
C ASN A 249 10.67 -1.56 -24.06
N LEU A 250 10.73 -0.25 -23.82
CA LEU A 250 9.64 0.52 -23.18
C LEU A 250 8.36 0.48 -24.03
N VAL A 251 8.51 0.64 -25.36
CA VAL A 251 7.40 0.55 -26.31
C VAL A 251 6.80 -0.85 -26.32
N GLU A 252 7.63 -1.90 -26.38
CA GLU A 252 7.17 -3.30 -26.40
C GLU A 252 6.39 -3.66 -25.12
N ILE A 253 6.86 -3.23 -23.96
CA ILE A 253 6.17 -3.40 -22.67
C ILE A 253 4.81 -2.69 -22.69
N ALA A 254 4.77 -1.44 -23.17
CA ALA A 254 3.55 -0.66 -23.24
C ALA A 254 2.51 -1.29 -24.18
N ASP A 255 2.94 -1.76 -25.34
CA ASP A 255 2.07 -2.45 -26.30
C ASP A 255 1.48 -3.74 -25.71
N TYR A 256 2.32 -4.53 -25.03
CA TYR A 256 1.86 -5.77 -24.40
C TYR A 256 0.83 -5.50 -23.30
N LEU A 257 1.13 -4.63 -22.32
CA LEU A 257 0.22 -4.35 -21.21
C LEU A 257 -1.08 -3.68 -21.69
N SER A 258 -0.97 -2.74 -22.65
CA SER A 258 -2.13 -2.09 -23.26
C SER A 258 -3.02 -3.08 -24.02
N SER A 259 -2.43 -4.05 -24.74
CA SER A 259 -3.18 -5.08 -25.48
C SER A 259 -4.06 -5.94 -24.58
N LYS A 260 -3.68 -6.04 -23.31
CA LYS A 260 -4.40 -6.74 -22.24
C LYS A 260 -5.29 -5.83 -21.37
N ASN A 261 -5.34 -4.54 -21.67
CA ASN A 261 -6.01 -3.52 -20.86
C ASN A 261 -5.50 -3.48 -19.40
N ILE A 262 -4.22 -3.73 -19.18
CA ILE A 262 -3.58 -3.70 -17.87
C ILE A 262 -2.95 -2.33 -17.66
N PRO A 263 -3.44 -1.53 -16.69
CA PRO A 263 -2.80 -0.29 -16.28
C PRO A 263 -1.46 -0.58 -15.58
N PHE A 264 -0.50 0.33 -15.73
CA PHE A 264 0.82 0.16 -15.13
C PHE A 264 1.43 1.50 -14.69
N THR A 265 2.39 1.45 -13.80
CA THR A 265 3.18 2.61 -13.36
C THR A 265 4.59 2.56 -13.93
N ILE A 266 5.21 3.74 -14.06
CA ILE A 266 6.54 3.94 -14.60
C ILE A 266 7.36 4.66 -13.53
N ALA A 267 8.27 3.96 -12.87
CA ALA A 267 9.19 4.53 -11.89
C ALA A 267 10.31 5.25 -12.65
N LEU A 268 10.23 6.59 -12.66
CA LEU A 268 11.06 7.44 -13.49
C LEU A 268 12.15 8.13 -12.66
N ILE A 269 13.40 7.95 -13.10
CA ILE A 269 14.59 8.66 -12.62
C ILE A 269 14.90 9.79 -13.61
N PRO A 270 14.59 11.06 -13.26
CA PRO A 270 14.69 12.17 -14.21
C PRO A 270 16.11 12.53 -14.65
N ALA A 271 17.12 12.26 -13.82
CA ALA A 271 18.49 12.59 -14.10
C ALA A 271 19.43 11.40 -13.81
N TYR A 272 20.29 11.10 -14.74
CA TYR A 272 21.32 10.09 -14.61
C TYR A 272 22.67 10.72 -14.35
N VAL A 273 23.38 10.28 -13.32
CA VAL A 273 24.75 10.75 -13.03
C VAL A 273 25.74 9.66 -13.43
N ASN A 274 26.61 9.99 -14.37
CA ASN A 274 27.64 9.06 -14.82
C ASN A 274 28.71 8.90 -13.71
N PRO A 275 28.96 7.70 -13.19
CA PRO A 275 29.88 7.49 -12.06
C PRO A 275 31.35 7.74 -12.44
N LYS A 276 31.71 7.71 -13.73
CA LYS A 276 33.10 7.91 -14.18
C LYS A 276 33.51 9.37 -14.30
N ASN A 277 32.60 10.24 -14.75
CA ASN A 277 32.92 11.65 -15.02
C ASN A 277 31.99 12.63 -14.29
N HIS A 278 31.04 12.10 -13.49
CA HIS A 278 30.05 12.86 -12.71
C HIS A 278 29.17 13.80 -13.56
N LYS A 279 29.10 13.55 -14.89
CA LYS A 279 28.19 14.31 -15.75
C LYS A 279 26.75 13.92 -15.43
N VAL A 280 25.93 14.92 -15.13
CA VAL A 280 24.48 14.76 -15.00
C VAL A 280 23.88 14.82 -16.41
N ILE A 281 23.06 13.83 -16.75
CA ILE A 281 22.34 13.73 -18.03
C ILE A 281 20.86 13.64 -17.68
N THR A 282 20.12 14.67 -18.07
CA THR A 282 18.69 14.73 -17.83
C THR A 282 17.89 14.12 -18.98
N LEU A 283 16.60 13.90 -18.77
CA LEU A 283 15.69 13.44 -19.84
C LEU A 283 15.72 14.35 -21.07
N SER A 284 15.92 15.67 -20.90
CA SER A 284 16.01 16.64 -22.00
C SER A 284 17.13 16.34 -22.99
N GLU A 285 18.20 15.64 -22.55
CA GLU A 285 19.29 15.19 -23.40
C GLU A 285 19.01 13.84 -24.10
N SER A 286 17.86 13.20 -23.82
CA SER A 286 17.47 11.87 -24.35
C SER A 286 16.06 11.88 -24.95
N PRO A 287 15.85 12.60 -26.07
CA PRO A 287 14.52 12.81 -26.64
C PRO A 287 13.79 11.52 -27.05
N GLU A 288 14.51 10.47 -27.43
CA GLU A 288 13.91 9.19 -27.81
C GLU A 288 13.32 8.46 -26.57
N ILE A 289 13.97 8.58 -25.41
CA ILE A 289 13.42 8.07 -24.13
C ILE A 289 12.16 8.87 -23.74
N VAL A 290 12.20 10.20 -23.88
CA VAL A 290 11.04 11.06 -23.62
C VAL A 290 9.85 10.65 -24.50
N LYS A 291 10.09 10.38 -25.80
CA LYS A 291 9.04 9.88 -26.71
C LYS A 291 8.50 8.53 -26.26
N ALA A 292 9.38 7.60 -25.85
CA ALA A 292 8.96 6.29 -25.37
C ALA A 292 8.13 6.38 -24.08
N ILE A 293 8.53 7.22 -23.11
CA ILE A 293 7.75 7.44 -21.87
C ILE A 293 6.37 8.03 -22.19
N LYS A 294 6.29 9.03 -23.08
CA LYS A 294 5.01 9.60 -23.53
C LYS A 294 4.14 8.54 -24.20
N TYR A 295 4.72 7.71 -25.05
CA TYR A 295 4.01 6.58 -25.65
C TYR A 295 3.48 5.59 -24.60
N MET A 296 4.29 5.26 -23.57
CA MET A 296 3.84 4.44 -22.45
C MET A 296 2.63 5.08 -21.73
N GLN A 297 2.65 6.42 -21.51
CA GLN A 297 1.54 7.16 -20.90
C GLN A 297 0.28 7.09 -21.78
N ASP A 298 0.41 7.23 -23.11
CA ASP A 298 -0.71 7.10 -24.06
C ASP A 298 -1.30 5.67 -24.07
N LYS A 299 -0.51 4.68 -23.68
CA LYS A 299 -0.90 3.27 -23.56
C LYS A 299 -1.42 2.86 -22.18
N GLY A 300 -1.69 3.82 -21.29
CA GLY A 300 -2.25 3.56 -19.97
C GLY A 300 -1.24 3.57 -18.83
N GLY A 301 0.04 3.87 -19.10
CA GLY A 301 1.06 4.05 -18.09
C GLY A 301 0.87 5.33 -17.28
N THR A 302 1.19 5.30 -16.00
CA THR A 302 1.20 6.47 -15.10
C THR A 302 2.59 6.65 -14.52
N VAL A 303 3.17 7.85 -14.69
CA VAL A 303 4.51 8.12 -14.18
C VAL A 303 4.47 8.38 -12.68
N ILE A 304 5.44 7.82 -11.98
CA ILE A 304 5.78 8.13 -10.59
C ILE A 304 7.22 8.62 -10.52
N LEU A 305 7.52 9.52 -9.59
CA LEU A 305 8.87 10.03 -9.39
C LEU A 305 9.66 9.04 -8.54
N HIS A 306 10.76 8.50 -9.09
CA HIS A 306 11.65 7.55 -8.40
C HIS A 306 12.96 8.23 -8.00
N GLY A 307 12.85 9.11 -7.00
CA GLY A 307 13.93 10.04 -6.66
C GLY A 307 14.19 11.08 -7.76
N TYR A 308 15.34 11.73 -7.70
CA TYR A 308 15.86 12.62 -8.74
C TYR A 308 16.97 11.95 -9.55
N THR A 309 17.97 11.39 -8.85
CA THR A 309 19.15 10.78 -9.48
C THR A 309 19.32 9.31 -9.13
N HIS A 310 18.54 8.80 -8.19
CA HIS A 310 18.66 7.46 -7.62
C HIS A 310 20.08 7.18 -7.09
N GLN A 311 20.68 8.20 -6.49
CA GLN A 311 21.99 8.10 -5.81
C GLN A 311 22.19 9.25 -4.82
N TYR A 312 22.94 9.00 -3.76
CA TYR A 312 23.39 10.02 -2.81
C TYR A 312 24.81 10.47 -3.12
N LYS A 313 25.74 9.52 -3.26
CA LYS A 313 27.16 9.81 -3.52
C LYS A 313 27.42 9.81 -5.03
N LYS A 314 28.35 10.69 -5.44
CA LYS A 314 28.72 10.84 -6.86
C LYS A 314 29.33 9.58 -7.48
N GLU A 315 29.89 8.70 -6.65
CA GLU A 315 30.51 7.44 -7.07
C GLU A 315 29.49 6.30 -7.27
N GLU A 316 28.25 6.49 -6.81
CA GLU A 316 27.18 5.53 -7.03
C GLU A 316 26.62 5.65 -8.44
N VAL A 317 26.03 4.58 -8.94
CA VAL A 317 25.39 4.54 -10.27
C VAL A 317 23.91 4.87 -10.11
N SER A 318 23.37 5.77 -10.93
CA SER A 318 21.94 6.03 -10.97
C SER A 318 21.17 4.76 -11.33
N GLY A 319 20.17 4.41 -10.51
CA GLY A 319 19.42 3.15 -10.63
C GLY A 319 20.00 2.00 -9.77
N GLU A 320 21.15 2.21 -9.12
CA GLU A 320 21.77 1.21 -8.24
C GLU A 320 22.11 1.78 -6.84
N GLY A 321 22.23 3.11 -6.71
CA GLY A 321 22.58 3.80 -5.48
C GLY A 321 21.36 4.18 -4.63
N TYR A 322 21.58 4.39 -3.34
CA TYR A 322 20.57 4.94 -2.45
C TYR A 322 20.53 6.47 -2.56
N GLU A 323 19.36 7.09 -2.57
CA GLU A 323 19.28 8.55 -2.65
C GLU A 323 19.01 9.21 -1.31
N PHE A 324 18.21 8.58 -0.45
CA PHE A 324 17.78 9.14 0.84
C PHE A 324 18.34 8.39 2.05
N TRP A 325 19.36 7.58 1.82
CA TRP A 325 20.03 6.75 2.83
C TRP A 325 21.51 6.56 2.48
N ASP A 326 22.42 6.47 3.46
CA ASP A 326 23.79 6.04 3.21
C ASP A 326 23.87 4.50 3.17
N GLY A 327 23.56 3.90 2.03
CA GLY A 327 23.56 2.46 1.86
C GLY A 327 24.90 1.77 2.13
N LYS A 328 26.02 2.50 1.97
CA LYS A 328 27.36 1.97 2.27
C LYS A 328 27.63 1.82 3.77
N LYS A 329 27.08 2.70 4.59
CA LYS A 329 27.25 2.69 6.04
C LYS A 329 26.06 2.10 6.78
N ASP A 330 24.95 1.89 6.07
CA ASP A 330 23.67 1.50 6.63
C ASP A 330 23.20 2.46 7.74
N GLU A 331 23.25 3.78 7.46
CA GLU A 331 22.85 4.83 8.39
C GLU A 331 22.07 5.97 7.68
N PRO A 332 21.26 6.76 8.41
CA PRO A 332 20.63 7.96 7.87
C PRO A 332 21.64 8.94 7.27
N LEU A 333 21.20 9.75 6.31
CA LEU A 333 22.02 10.82 5.77
C LEU A 333 22.31 11.86 6.84
N LYS A 334 23.48 12.53 6.73
CA LYS A 334 23.85 13.65 7.59
C LYS A 334 23.34 15.00 7.07
N GLU A 335 22.33 14.96 6.23
CA GLU A 335 21.72 16.13 5.60
C GLU A 335 20.58 16.67 6.48
N ASN A 336 20.17 17.91 6.24
CA ASN A 336 18.85 18.36 6.70
C ASN A 336 17.79 17.74 5.79
N MET A 337 17.14 16.68 6.28
CA MET A 337 16.26 15.86 5.47
C MET A 337 15.11 16.66 4.85
N LYS A 338 14.58 17.67 5.54
CA LYS A 338 13.52 18.54 4.99
C LYS A 338 13.98 19.33 3.76
N ILE A 339 15.18 19.88 3.81
CA ILE A 339 15.75 20.63 2.68
C ILE A 339 16.12 19.65 1.58
N PHE A 340 16.78 18.56 1.92
CA PHE A 340 17.26 17.57 0.95
C PHE A 340 16.13 16.94 0.15
N VAL A 341 15.07 16.44 0.81
CA VAL A 341 13.90 15.86 0.15
C VAL A 341 13.22 16.87 -0.76
N LYS A 342 13.03 18.12 -0.26
CA LYS A 342 12.43 19.19 -1.06
C LYS A 342 13.22 19.46 -2.33
N ASP A 343 14.54 19.60 -2.23
CA ASP A 343 15.42 19.89 -3.36
C ASP A 343 15.40 18.76 -4.39
N ARG A 344 15.43 17.50 -3.94
CA ARG A 344 15.35 16.34 -4.85
C ARG A 344 14.02 16.26 -5.57
N VAL A 345 12.91 16.43 -4.85
CA VAL A 345 11.58 16.44 -5.43
C VAL A 345 11.43 17.58 -6.45
N LEU A 346 11.83 18.80 -6.08
CA LEU A 346 11.69 19.97 -6.94
C LEU A 346 12.50 19.83 -8.23
N ASN A 347 13.76 19.38 -8.14
CA ASN A 347 14.62 19.16 -9.31
C ASN A 347 14.07 18.05 -10.21
N GLY A 348 13.60 16.95 -9.62
CA GLY A 348 12.98 15.86 -10.38
C GLY A 348 11.73 16.30 -11.13
N LEU A 349 10.84 17.03 -10.47
CA LEU A 349 9.61 17.54 -11.09
C LEU A 349 9.89 18.55 -12.20
N ARG A 350 10.87 19.45 -12.03
CA ARG A 350 11.27 20.42 -13.09
C ARG A 350 11.69 19.69 -14.36
N VAL A 351 12.59 18.72 -14.26
CA VAL A 351 13.02 17.93 -15.42
C VAL A 351 11.85 17.20 -16.08
N CYS A 352 10.94 16.64 -15.28
CA CYS A 352 9.75 15.98 -15.82
C CYS A 352 8.83 16.96 -16.57
N ILE A 353 8.51 18.12 -15.97
CA ILE A 353 7.60 19.13 -16.53
C ILE A 353 8.17 19.73 -17.82
N GLU A 354 9.48 20.05 -17.85
CA GLU A 354 10.18 20.53 -19.05
C GLU A 354 10.05 19.58 -20.24
N ASN A 355 9.87 18.28 -19.96
CA ASN A 355 9.68 17.25 -20.97
C ASN A 355 8.19 16.88 -21.19
N GLY A 356 7.24 17.58 -20.57
CA GLY A 356 5.81 17.29 -20.65
C GLY A 356 5.42 15.96 -20.02
N ILE A 357 6.11 15.56 -18.94
CA ILE A 357 5.87 14.35 -18.15
C ILE A 357 5.42 14.80 -16.76
N TYR A 358 4.36 14.19 -16.22
CA TYR A 358 3.72 14.66 -15.00
C TYR A 358 3.56 13.51 -13.98
N PRO A 359 4.52 13.33 -13.07
CA PRO A 359 4.42 12.31 -12.03
C PRO A 359 3.23 12.54 -11.10
N LEU A 360 2.55 11.44 -10.69
CA LEU A 360 1.38 11.48 -9.80
C LEU A 360 1.64 10.89 -8.41
N ALA A 361 2.75 10.20 -8.21
CA ALA A 361 3.13 9.61 -6.94
C ALA A 361 4.66 9.61 -6.81
N PHE A 362 5.14 9.18 -5.65
CA PHE A 362 6.57 9.07 -5.35
C PHE A 362 6.91 7.65 -4.87
N GLU A 363 8.12 7.24 -5.19
CA GLU A 363 8.79 6.06 -4.67
C GLU A 363 10.22 6.42 -4.26
N ALA A 364 10.62 6.05 -3.04
CA ALA A 364 12.01 6.23 -2.63
C ALA A 364 12.90 5.14 -3.23
N PRO A 365 14.07 5.49 -3.84
CA PRO A 365 15.06 4.53 -4.28
C PRO A 365 15.41 3.49 -3.20
N HIS A 366 15.36 2.20 -3.54
CA HIS A 366 15.49 1.07 -2.61
C HIS A 366 14.53 1.11 -1.42
N TYR A 367 13.45 1.92 -1.47
CA TYR A 367 12.51 2.18 -0.35
C TYR A 367 13.18 2.80 0.87
N ALA A 368 14.42 3.27 0.75
CA ALA A 368 15.24 3.72 1.86
C ALA A 368 15.07 5.21 2.14
N MET A 369 14.41 5.52 3.25
CA MET A 369 14.20 6.88 3.73
C MET A 369 13.89 6.85 5.23
N GLU A 370 14.47 7.75 6.01
CA GLU A 370 14.12 7.89 7.43
C GLU A 370 12.75 8.56 7.62
N SER A 371 12.16 8.40 8.80
CA SER A 371 10.81 8.89 9.14
C SER A 371 10.63 10.39 8.88
N GLU A 372 11.65 11.23 9.16
CA GLU A 372 11.58 12.67 8.87
C GLU A 372 11.47 12.96 7.37
N GLY A 373 12.13 12.14 6.54
CA GLY A 373 12.03 12.23 5.09
C GLY A 373 10.63 11.90 4.57
N TYR A 374 10.01 10.83 5.06
CA TYR A 374 8.62 10.49 4.71
C TYR A 374 7.63 11.59 5.14
N LYS A 375 7.78 12.15 6.36
CA LYS A 375 6.93 13.26 6.83
C LYS A 375 7.08 14.53 5.98
N GLU A 376 8.28 14.79 5.47
CA GLU A 376 8.49 15.89 4.54
C GLU A 376 7.87 15.58 3.18
N LEU A 377 8.12 14.39 2.64
CA LEU A 377 7.59 13.93 1.36
C LEU A 377 6.05 13.96 1.31
N LYS A 378 5.40 13.57 2.41
CA LYS A 378 3.94 13.63 2.59
C LYS A 378 3.34 15.00 2.29
N LYS A 379 4.11 16.09 2.46
CA LYS A 379 3.64 17.44 2.13
C LYS A 379 3.59 17.69 0.63
N TYR A 380 4.35 16.94 -0.15
CA TYR A 380 4.52 17.13 -1.58
C TYR A 380 3.74 16.13 -2.43
N PHE A 381 3.48 14.95 -1.92
CA PHE A 381 2.75 13.89 -2.63
C PHE A 381 1.57 13.37 -1.83
N SER A 382 0.43 13.18 -2.52
CA SER A 382 -0.69 12.45 -1.96
C SER A 382 -0.42 10.96 -1.83
N THR A 383 0.44 10.39 -2.69
CA THR A 383 0.60 8.94 -2.83
C THR A 383 2.08 8.56 -2.85
N TYR A 384 2.42 7.63 -1.98
CA TYR A 384 3.68 6.90 -1.95
C TYR A 384 3.45 5.45 -2.35
N ILE A 385 4.33 4.88 -3.17
CA ILE A 385 4.27 3.49 -3.62
C ILE A 385 5.58 2.80 -3.24
N GLY A 386 5.53 1.59 -2.70
CA GLY A 386 6.73 0.83 -2.40
C GLY A 386 6.65 0.06 -1.08
N GLN A 387 7.78 -0.02 -0.38
CA GLN A 387 7.87 -0.56 0.97
C GLN A 387 8.15 0.56 1.97
N HIS A 388 7.91 0.30 3.23
CA HIS A 388 8.11 1.25 4.31
C HIS A 388 9.38 0.90 5.10
N GLN A 389 10.38 1.77 5.10
CA GLN A 389 11.51 1.68 6.03
C GLN A 389 11.02 2.13 7.41
N ASN A 390 10.96 1.21 8.34
CA ASN A 390 10.38 1.41 9.68
C ASN A 390 11.43 1.67 10.77
N ASN A 391 12.69 1.75 10.41
CA ASN A 391 13.82 1.92 11.35
C ASN A 391 14.80 2.99 10.87
N ASP A 392 14.93 4.07 11.67
CA ASP A 392 15.83 5.20 11.36
C ASP A 392 17.30 4.94 11.71
N LYS A 393 17.70 3.76 12.18
CA LYS A 393 19.07 3.44 12.57
C LYS A 393 19.74 2.43 11.68
N LYS A 394 18.95 1.61 11.02
CA LYS A 394 19.36 0.50 10.19
C LYS A 394 18.32 0.31 9.09
N PHE A 395 18.79 0.02 7.88
CA PHE A 395 17.89 -0.31 6.79
C PHE A 395 17.07 -1.56 7.11
N SER A 396 15.77 -1.40 7.17
CA SER A 396 14.81 -2.47 7.39
C SER A 396 13.46 -2.03 6.85
N THR A 397 12.94 -2.74 5.86
CA THR A 397 11.65 -2.43 5.26
C THR A 397 10.59 -3.43 5.67
N ASN A 398 9.37 -2.92 5.77
CA ASN A 398 8.16 -3.74 5.87
C ASN A 398 7.19 -3.39 4.75
N THR A 399 6.37 -4.37 4.43
CA THR A 399 5.26 -4.19 3.53
C THR A 399 3.97 -4.63 4.21
N TYR A 400 2.85 -4.12 3.71
CA TYR A 400 1.53 -4.32 4.28
C TYR A 400 0.61 -4.95 3.23
N PRO A 401 -0.41 -5.72 3.63
CA PRO A 401 -1.25 -6.42 2.66
C PRO A 401 -2.38 -5.56 2.08
N TYR A 402 -2.43 -4.26 2.38
CA TYR A 402 -3.47 -3.35 1.88
C TYR A 402 -3.00 -1.90 1.86
N ILE A 403 -3.74 -1.06 1.13
CA ILE A 403 -3.50 0.38 1.07
C ILE A 403 -3.75 1.00 2.45
N ILE A 404 -2.81 1.84 2.87
CA ILE A 404 -2.84 2.57 4.13
C ILE A 404 -3.10 4.04 3.83
N ARG A 405 -3.81 4.75 4.73
CA ARG A 405 -4.19 6.15 4.55
C ARG A 405 -3.98 6.96 5.81
N ASP A 406 -3.71 8.24 5.62
CA ASP A 406 -3.74 9.27 6.67
C ASP A 406 -2.90 8.94 7.92
N THR A 407 -1.73 8.31 7.73
CA THR A 407 -0.77 8.07 8.81
C THR A 407 0.09 9.32 9.05
N GLU A 408 0.95 9.28 10.05
CA GLU A 408 1.91 10.35 10.30
C GLU A 408 2.84 10.59 9.10
N GLU A 409 3.20 9.54 8.35
CA GLU A 409 4.20 9.55 7.27
C GLU A 409 3.59 9.55 5.87
N PHE A 410 2.35 9.08 5.71
CA PHE A 410 1.73 8.91 4.39
C PHE A 410 0.31 9.47 4.35
N ASN A 411 -0.06 10.14 3.26
CA ASN A 411 -1.47 10.39 2.93
C ASN A 411 -2.11 9.12 2.36
N ILE A 412 -1.50 8.54 1.32
CA ILE A 412 -1.83 7.23 0.75
C ILE A 412 -0.53 6.47 0.58
N PHE A 413 -0.46 5.27 1.13
CA PHE A 413 0.62 4.33 0.91
C PHE A 413 0.08 3.09 0.18
N ILE A 414 0.61 2.81 -1.01
CA ILE A 414 0.28 1.63 -1.81
C ILE A 414 1.46 0.65 -1.72
N PRO A 415 1.29 -0.52 -1.08
CA PRO A 415 2.40 -1.41 -0.81
C PRO A 415 2.84 -2.20 -2.05
N GLU A 416 4.14 -2.31 -2.25
CA GLU A 416 4.78 -3.29 -3.11
C GLU A 416 5.20 -4.48 -2.23
N ASN A 417 4.71 -5.68 -2.54
CA ASN A 417 4.82 -6.84 -1.65
C ASN A 417 4.82 -8.20 -2.39
N LEU A 418 4.81 -8.18 -3.71
CA LEU A 418 4.98 -9.40 -4.50
C LEU A 418 6.44 -9.65 -4.88
N GLY A 419 7.30 -8.60 -4.81
CA GLY A 419 8.68 -8.67 -5.21
C GLY A 419 8.88 -8.33 -6.69
N TYR A 420 9.98 -8.80 -7.26
CA TYR A 420 10.40 -8.46 -8.61
C TYR A 420 10.94 -9.67 -9.37
N ILE A 421 11.13 -9.49 -10.67
CA ILE A 421 11.74 -10.50 -11.53
C ILE A 421 13.25 -10.33 -11.49
N ASP A 422 13.96 -11.30 -10.92
CA ASP A 422 15.40 -11.43 -10.95
C ASP A 422 15.78 -12.67 -11.79
N PRO A 423 16.34 -12.52 -13.00
CA PRO A 423 16.69 -13.67 -13.84
C PRO A 423 17.86 -14.51 -13.29
N GLU A 424 18.63 -13.99 -12.33
CA GLU A 424 19.70 -14.73 -11.65
C GLU A 424 19.15 -15.62 -10.53
N ASP A 425 17.97 -15.27 -9.97
CA ASP A 425 17.26 -16.11 -9.02
C ASP A 425 16.33 -17.10 -9.73
N LYS A 426 16.72 -18.37 -9.75
CA LYS A 426 15.90 -19.45 -10.32
C LYS A 426 14.52 -19.62 -9.66
N PHE A 427 14.31 -19.05 -8.49
CA PHE A 427 13.05 -19.11 -7.75
C PHE A 427 12.22 -17.82 -7.91
N THR A 428 12.67 -16.83 -8.65
CA THR A 428 12.01 -15.51 -8.76
C THR A 428 10.51 -15.61 -9.03
N PHE A 429 10.10 -16.45 -9.97
CA PHE A 429 8.67 -16.66 -10.27
C PHE A 429 7.94 -17.42 -9.17
N GLN A 430 8.60 -18.36 -8.51
CA GLN A 430 8.04 -19.08 -7.37
C GLN A 430 7.85 -18.15 -6.16
N ASN A 431 8.79 -17.24 -5.91
CA ASN A 431 8.70 -16.23 -4.85
C ASN A 431 7.46 -15.32 -5.03
N ILE A 432 7.19 -14.87 -6.28
CA ILE A 432 5.98 -14.09 -6.58
C ILE A 432 4.69 -14.89 -6.26
N LYS A 433 4.66 -16.19 -6.62
CA LYS A 433 3.52 -17.06 -6.30
C LYS A 433 3.30 -17.21 -4.79
N GLU A 434 4.37 -17.50 -4.06
CA GLU A 434 4.31 -17.66 -2.61
C GLU A 434 3.90 -16.37 -1.89
N ASN A 435 4.38 -15.23 -2.36
CA ASN A 435 3.98 -13.93 -1.83
C ASN A 435 2.50 -13.65 -2.12
N LEU A 436 2.00 -13.97 -3.32
CA LEU A 436 0.58 -13.85 -3.63
C LEU A 436 -0.28 -14.80 -2.79
N ASP A 437 0.16 -16.03 -2.56
CA ASP A 437 -0.53 -17.00 -1.70
C ASP A 437 -0.66 -16.47 -0.26
N LYS A 438 0.40 -15.87 0.29
CA LYS A 438 0.38 -15.20 1.59
C LYS A 438 -0.56 -14.00 1.61
N LEU A 439 -0.48 -13.12 0.60
CA LEU A 439 -1.38 -11.97 0.48
C LEU A 439 -2.84 -12.39 0.39
N SER A 440 -3.13 -13.48 -0.31
CA SER A 440 -4.48 -14.02 -0.50
C SER A 440 -5.15 -14.54 0.79
N ILE A 441 -4.42 -14.60 1.90
CA ILE A 441 -5.00 -14.81 3.24
C ILE A 441 -5.87 -13.62 3.63
N VAL A 442 -5.51 -12.41 3.18
CA VAL A 442 -6.14 -11.15 3.59
C VAL A 442 -7.24 -10.76 2.61
N ARG A 443 -8.47 -10.59 3.11
CA ARG A 443 -9.62 -10.09 2.33
C ARG A 443 -9.35 -8.69 1.81
N GLY A 444 -9.57 -8.47 0.51
CA GLY A 444 -9.38 -7.17 -0.12
C GLY A 444 -7.93 -6.71 -0.09
N PHE A 445 -6.99 -7.63 -0.16
CA PHE A 445 -5.57 -7.31 -0.18
C PHE A 445 -5.20 -6.39 -1.35
N SER A 446 -4.11 -5.66 -1.18
CA SER A 446 -3.50 -4.84 -2.23
C SER A 446 -2.00 -5.06 -2.22
N GLY A 447 -1.42 -5.06 -3.41
CA GLY A 447 0.00 -5.21 -3.57
C GLY A 447 0.47 -4.88 -4.97
N GLY A 448 1.73 -5.17 -5.25
CA GLY A 448 2.30 -4.98 -6.56
C GLY A 448 3.63 -5.69 -6.71
N PHE A 449 4.05 -5.80 -7.95
CA PHE A 449 5.39 -6.25 -8.33
C PHE A 449 6.01 -5.27 -9.31
N PHE A 450 7.33 -5.35 -9.46
CA PHE A 450 8.01 -4.56 -10.46
C PHE A 450 8.82 -5.38 -11.45
N PHE A 451 9.06 -4.78 -12.61
CA PHE A 451 9.77 -5.35 -13.72
C PHE A 451 10.74 -4.34 -14.32
N HIS A 452 12.00 -4.71 -14.42
CA HIS A 452 13.00 -3.85 -15.06
C HIS A 452 12.92 -3.94 -16.59
N SER A 453 12.86 -2.79 -17.25
CA SER A 453 12.67 -2.69 -18.70
C SER A 453 13.82 -3.24 -19.54
N TYR A 454 14.99 -3.54 -18.96
CA TYR A 454 16.13 -4.15 -19.65
C TYR A 454 16.07 -5.68 -19.69
N LEU A 455 15.12 -6.29 -18.97
CA LEU A 455 14.93 -7.74 -18.96
C LEU A 455 14.14 -8.21 -20.18
N ASN A 456 14.25 -9.51 -20.49
CA ASN A 456 13.43 -10.13 -21.53
C ASN A 456 11.95 -10.04 -21.14
N ILE A 457 11.13 -9.49 -22.03
CA ILE A 457 9.69 -9.29 -21.83
C ILE A 457 8.92 -10.58 -21.54
N GLU A 458 9.44 -11.75 -21.92
CA GLU A 458 8.79 -13.04 -21.66
C GLU A 458 8.63 -13.31 -20.15
N TYR A 459 9.52 -12.78 -19.30
CA TYR A 459 9.33 -12.85 -17.85
C TYR A 459 8.10 -12.07 -17.40
N LEU A 460 7.90 -10.86 -17.93
CA LEU A 460 6.71 -10.06 -17.65
C LEU A 460 5.45 -10.78 -18.15
N LYS A 461 5.47 -11.30 -19.37
CA LYS A 461 4.33 -12.03 -19.96
C LYS A 461 3.93 -13.22 -19.09
N ASN A 462 4.88 -14.05 -18.68
CA ASN A 462 4.63 -15.21 -17.84
C ASN A 462 4.03 -14.81 -16.47
N THR A 463 4.51 -13.72 -15.87
CA THR A 463 3.99 -13.21 -14.59
C THR A 463 2.57 -12.71 -14.76
N ILE A 464 2.30 -11.90 -15.79
CA ILE A 464 0.95 -11.38 -16.07
C ILE A 464 -0.03 -12.53 -16.35
N GLU A 465 0.34 -13.51 -17.18
CA GLU A 465 -0.51 -14.67 -17.48
C GLU A 465 -0.84 -15.51 -16.24
N TYR A 466 0.08 -15.58 -15.30
CA TYR A 466 -0.19 -16.22 -14.02
C TYR A 466 -1.18 -15.39 -13.18
N LEU A 467 -0.95 -14.08 -13.08
CA LEU A 467 -1.79 -13.19 -12.28
C LEU A 467 -3.23 -13.09 -12.83
N GLU A 468 -3.42 -13.07 -14.15
CA GLU A 468 -4.75 -13.07 -14.80
C GLU A 468 -5.61 -14.27 -14.42
N LYS A 469 -5.00 -15.38 -14.02
CA LYS A 469 -5.70 -16.62 -13.59
C LYS A 469 -6.09 -16.59 -12.10
N GLN A 470 -5.67 -15.55 -11.37
CA GLN A 470 -5.94 -15.42 -9.95
C GLN A 470 -7.19 -14.55 -9.70
N ASN A 471 -7.72 -14.60 -8.48
CA ASN A 471 -8.85 -13.74 -8.09
C ASN A 471 -8.36 -12.32 -7.75
N ILE A 472 -7.83 -11.62 -8.75
CA ILE A 472 -7.29 -10.26 -8.61
C ILE A 472 -7.87 -9.31 -9.65
N GLU A 473 -7.64 -8.02 -9.42
CA GLU A 473 -7.87 -6.92 -10.34
C GLU A 473 -6.60 -6.08 -10.48
N PHE A 474 -6.27 -5.66 -11.70
CA PHE A 474 -5.14 -4.76 -11.91
C PHE A 474 -5.54 -3.33 -11.53
N MET A 475 -4.74 -2.72 -10.67
CA MET A 475 -4.98 -1.40 -10.09
C MET A 475 -4.47 -0.31 -11.01
N ASN A 476 -5.33 0.67 -11.29
CA ASN A 476 -4.92 1.89 -11.97
C ASN A 476 -4.61 2.98 -10.94
N LEU A 477 -3.40 3.54 -10.96
CA LEU A 477 -3.04 4.65 -10.07
C LEU A 477 -3.92 5.88 -10.30
N ARG A 478 -4.45 6.08 -11.50
CA ARG A 478 -5.33 7.22 -11.82
C ARG A 478 -6.72 7.14 -11.17
N ASP A 479 -7.10 5.99 -10.62
CA ASP A 479 -8.35 5.85 -9.86
C ASP A 479 -8.29 6.54 -8.48
N PHE A 480 -7.08 6.91 -8.04
CA PHE A 480 -6.88 7.70 -6.83
C PHE A 480 -6.87 9.20 -7.16
N ASN A 481 -7.37 10.03 -6.25
CA ASN A 481 -7.29 11.49 -6.36
C ASN A 481 -5.86 11.96 -6.03
N ASN A 482 -4.91 11.66 -6.93
CA ASN A 482 -3.52 11.99 -6.69
C ASN A 482 -3.28 13.49 -6.88
N TRP A 483 -2.41 14.03 -6.03
CA TRP A 483 -1.89 15.37 -6.17
C TRP A 483 -0.40 15.41 -5.81
N VAL A 484 0.31 16.31 -6.49
CA VAL A 484 1.70 16.67 -6.22
C VAL A 484 1.74 18.18 -6.04
N LYS A 485 2.37 18.66 -4.97
CA LYS A 485 2.43 20.08 -4.65
C LYS A 485 3.78 20.42 -4.00
N VAL A 486 4.57 21.22 -4.68
CA VAL A 486 5.82 21.77 -4.13
C VAL A 486 6.05 23.16 -4.72
N ASP A 487 6.25 24.15 -3.86
CA ASP A 487 6.31 25.55 -4.21
C ASP A 487 5.16 25.95 -5.15
N GLU A 488 5.43 26.52 -6.32
CA GLU A 488 4.46 26.89 -7.36
C GLU A 488 3.97 25.72 -8.23
N ILE A 489 4.61 24.56 -8.14
CA ILE A 489 4.22 23.37 -8.93
C ILE A 489 3.04 22.67 -8.28
N GLN A 490 1.98 22.48 -9.06
CA GLN A 490 0.82 21.69 -8.68
C GLN A 490 0.42 20.77 -9.83
N ILE A 491 0.41 19.45 -9.57
CA ILE A 491 -0.07 18.42 -10.49
C ILE A 491 -1.17 17.66 -9.78
N ARG A 492 -2.27 17.40 -10.46
CA ARG A 492 -3.35 16.54 -9.94
C ARG A 492 -4.01 15.80 -11.08
N ASN A 493 -4.54 14.61 -10.80
CA ASN A 493 -5.42 13.96 -11.75
C ASN A 493 -6.89 14.06 -11.32
N ASN A 494 -7.76 14.08 -12.31
CA ASN A 494 -9.20 13.96 -12.17
C ASN A 494 -9.65 12.85 -13.13
N GLY A 495 -9.63 11.61 -12.63
CA GLY A 495 -9.71 10.43 -13.49
C GLY A 495 -8.50 10.38 -14.44
N ASP A 496 -8.75 10.25 -15.74
CA ASP A 496 -7.69 10.16 -16.74
C ASP A 496 -7.05 11.51 -17.11
N GLU A 497 -7.66 12.62 -16.72
CA GLU A 497 -7.14 13.97 -17.02
C GLU A 497 -6.09 14.37 -15.98
N ILE A 498 -4.91 14.81 -16.43
CA ILE A 498 -3.86 15.38 -15.58
C ILE A 498 -3.90 16.90 -15.75
N ILE A 499 -4.11 17.60 -14.64
CA ILE A 499 -4.16 19.06 -14.55
C ILE A 499 -2.85 19.54 -13.93
N VAL A 500 -2.16 20.46 -14.63
CA VAL A 500 -0.85 20.98 -14.20
C VAL A 500 -0.91 22.49 -14.12
N ASN A 501 -0.49 23.03 -12.98
CA ASN A 501 -0.31 24.47 -12.76
C ASN A 501 1.12 24.71 -12.27
N TYR A 502 1.85 25.63 -12.89
CA TYR A 502 3.18 26.07 -12.47
C TYR A 502 3.43 27.50 -12.95
N ASP A 503 4.46 28.17 -12.44
CA ASP A 503 4.69 29.59 -12.71
C ASP A 503 5.09 29.84 -14.18
N LYS A 504 4.73 31.01 -14.70
CA LYS A 504 4.75 31.37 -16.14
C LYS A 504 6.14 31.42 -16.78
N ASP A 505 7.20 31.52 -16.01
CA ASP A 505 8.58 31.52 -16.56
C ASP A 505 9.00 30.13 -17.10
N LEU A 506 8.28 29.06 -16.70
CA LEU A 506 8.40 27.70 -17.27
C LEU A 506 7.52 27.51 -18.53
N ASP A 507 6.54 28.38 -18.76
CA ASP A 507 5.56 28.29 -19.85
C ASP A 507 6.17 28.52 -21.26
N GLU A 508 7.29 29.20 -21.38
CA GLU A 508 7.95 29.42 -22.68
C GLU A 508 8.57 28.14 -23.23
N LEU A 509 8.90 27.17 -22.38
CA LEU A 509 9.52 25.90 -22.76
C LEU A 509 8.50 24.82 -23.19
N THR A 510 7.21 24.97 -22.82
CA THR A 510 6.20 23.91 -22.96
C THR A 510 5.16 24.12 -24.06
N LYS A 511 5.25 25.19 -24.86
CA LYS A 511 4.24 25.55 -25.89
C LYS A 511 4.04 24.55 -27.05
N SER A 512 4.64 23.36 -27.01
CA SER A 512 4.60 22.44 -28.17
C SER A 512 3.67 21.23 -28.05
N ASP A 513 3.02 20.93 -26.91
CA ASP A 513 2.25 19.68 -26.86
C ASP A 513 0.86 19.79 -26.17
N THR A 514 -0.14 20.09 -27.03
CA THR A 514 -1.58 20.11 -26.67
C THR A 514 -2.28 18.77 -26.91
N ARG A 515 -1.59 17.63 -26.91
CA ARG A 515 -2.15 16.33 -27.35
C ARG A 515 -2.90 15.50 -26.30
N PHE A 516 -2.81 15.84 -25.03
CA PHE A 516 -3.54 15.10 -23.98
C PHE A 516 -5.07 15.37 -23.91
N LYS A 517 -5.62 16.14 -24.85
CA LYS A 517 -7.07 16.42 -24.94
C LYS A 517 -7.90 15.35 -25.68
N SER A 518 -7.31 14.24 -26.14
CA SER A 518 -7.95 13.47 -27.20
C SER A 518 -9.06 12.50 -26.75
N ILE A 519 -8.98 11.84 -25.61
CA ILE A 519 -9.97 10.81 -25.23
C ILE A 519 -11.27 11.43 -24.69
N SER A 520 -11.19 12.46 -23.86
CA SER A 520 -12.37 13.20 -23.36
C SER A 520 -13.16 13.87 -24.50
N ASN A 521 -12.46 14.33 -25.55
CA ASN A 521 -13.12 14.95 -26.70
C ASN A 521 -13.80 13.91 -27.60
N ILE A 522 -13.29 12.69 -27.72
CA ILE A 522 -13.95 11.61 -28.47
C ILE A 522 -15.27 11.23 -27.81
N SER A 523 -15.31 11.13 -26.47
CA SER A 523 -16.56 10.87 -25.74
C SER A 523 -17.57 12.01 -25.89
N LYS A 524 -17.12 13.28 -25.84
CA LYS A 524 -17.99 14.45 -26.07
C LYS A 524 -18.52 14.53 -27.51
N VAL A 525 -17.67 14.21 -28.49
CA VAL A 525 -18.08 14.14 -29.91
C VAL A 525 -19.05 12.98 -30.14
N LEU A 526 -18.83 11.83 -29.52
CA LEU A 526 -19.79 10.71 -29.59
C LEU A 526 -21.14 11.05 -28.95
N ILE A 527 -21.14 11.68 -27.78
CA ILE A 527 -22.36 12.15 -27.11
C ILE A 527 -23.06 13.20 -27.98
N PHE A 528 -22.34 14.12 -28.60
CA PHE A 528 -22.88 15.13 -29.48
C PHE A 528 -23.49 14.50 -30.76
N ILE A 529 -22.81 13.55 -31.39
CA ILE A 529 -23.30 12.80 -32.56
C ILE A 529 -24.56 12.00 -32.20
N VAL A 530 -24.59 11.32 -31.06
CA VAL A 530 -25.76 10.59 -30.58
C VAL A 530 -26.92 11.54 -30.29
N SER A 531 -26.65 12.69 -29.68
CA SER A 531 -27.69 13.70 -29.40
C SER A 531 -28.31 14.31 -30.68
N ILE A 532 -27.48 14.59 -31.70
CA ILE A 532 -27.95 15.02 -33.00
C ILE A 532 -28.77 13.93 -33.70
N SER A 533 -28.31 12.69 -33.63
CA SER A 533 -29.03 11.54 -34.22
C SER A 533 -30.42 11.37 -33.59
N VAL A 534 -30.55 11.55 -32.27
CA VAL A 534 -31.82 11.51 -31.57
C VAL A 534 -32.72 12.69 -31.99
N LEU A 535 -32.17 13.89 -32.17
CA LEU A 535 -32.93 15.08 -32.61
C LEU A 535 -33.40 14.99 -34.08
N ILE A 536 -32.73 14.23 -34.94
CA ILE A 536 -33.13 14.05 -36.35
C ILE A 536 -34.23 12.99 -36.49
N PHE A 537 -34.36 12.07 -35.51
CA PHE A 537 -35.30 10.94 -35.53
C PHE A 537 -36.50 11.12 -34.59
N VAL A 538 -36.63 12.26 -33.88
CA VAL A 538 -37.81 12.69 -33.15
C VAL A 538 -38.53 13.76 -33.98
#